data_8a905762ea5f2c51a44a6dc9de753c61
#
_entry.id   8a905762ea5f2c51a44a6dc9de753c61
#
_cell.length_a   1.000
_cell.length_b   1.000
_cell.length_c   1.000
_cell.angle_alpha   90.00
_cell.angle_beta   90.00
_cell.angle_gamma   90.00
#
_symmetry.space_group_name_H-M   'P 1'
#
loop_
_entity.id
_entity.type
_entity.pdbx_description
1 polymer ?
#
loop_
_entity_poly.entity_id
_entity_poly.type
_entity_poly.pdbx_seq_one_letter_code
_entity_poly.pdbx_strand_id
1 'polypeptide(L)'
;MRLILLTLAAVMSAAPALAADPVKLQATLAGSAESDADGTGSATVTIDPAKSEVCYTLKVSGIEPATMAHIHKGAAGVSGPVVVPLDAPTSGTAQGCKPAAAEVIAAIVASPADYYVNVHNATFPKGAIRGQLSR
;
A
#
# COMPACT_ATOMS: atom_id res chain seq x y z
N MET A 1 70.14 -11.49 -1.08
CA MET A 1 68.91 -12.19 -1.51
C MET A 1 67.71 -11.44 -0.94
N ARG A 2 67.03 -10.62 -1.75
CA ARG A 2 65.89 -9.79 -1.30
C ARG A 2 64.61 -10.53 -1.66
N LEU A 3 63.84 -10.93 -0.63
CA LEU A 3 62.53 -11.50 -0.80
C LEU A 3 61.54 -10.37 -1.10
N ILE A 4 60.91 -10.38 -2.27
CA ILE A 4 59.80 -9.51 -2.63
C ILE A 4 58.52 -10.23 -2.24
N LEU A 5 57.84 -9.75 -1.18
CA LEU A 5 56.49 -10.19 -0.85
C LEU A 5 55.52 -9.52 -1.84
N LEU A 6 54.93 -10.29 -2.74
CA LEU A 6 53.78 -9.84 -3.51
C LEU A 6 52.52 -9.98 -2.62
N THR A 7 51.98 -8.86 -2.20
CA THR A 7 50.65 -8.82 -1.57
C THR A 7 49.58 -8.87 -2.68
N LEU A 8 48.87 -9.97 -2.74
CA LEU A 8 47.70 -10.12 -3.63
C LEU A 8 46.55 -9.39 -2.99
N ALA A 9 46.19 -8.20 -3.53
CA ALA A 9 44.99 -7.48 -3.11
C ALA A 9 43.77 -8.17 -3.77
N ALA A 10 42.97 -8.86 -2.96
CA ALA A 10 41.70 -9.40 -3.40
C ALA A 10 40.71 -8.26 -3.62
N VAL A 11 40.40 -7.94 -4.86
CA VAL A 11 39.31 -7.02 -5.21
C VAL A 11 37.99 -7.77 -5.01
N MET A 12 37.33 -7.49 -3.90
CA MET A 12 35.95 -7.95 -3.68
C MET A 12 35.04 -7.13 -4.61
N SER A 13 34.63 -7.71 -5.73
CA SER A 13 33.60 -7.18 -6.59
C SER A 13 32.24 -7.39 -5.89
N ALA A 14 31.65 -6.31 -5.36
CA ALA A 14 30.28 -6.34 -4.89
C ALA A 14 29.35 -6.46 -6.09
N ALA A 15 28.59 -7.56 -6.18
CA ALA A 15 27.53 -7.69 -7.18
C ALA A 15 26.46 -6.60 -6.92
N PRO A 16 25.92 -5.91 -7.96
CA PRO A 16 24.85 -4.97 -7.77
C PRO A 16 23.63 -5.71 -7.19
N ALA A 17 23.07 -5.18 -6.09
CA ALA A 17 21.83 -5.70 -5.56
C ALA A 17 20.73 -5.50 -6.60
N LEU A 18 20.02 -6.58 -6.99
CA LEU A 18 18.85 -6.49 -7.84
C LEU A 18 17.74 -5.77 -7.05
N ALA A 19 17.16 -4.72 -7.65
CA ALA A 19 15.99 -4.07 -7.09
C ALA A 19 14.84 -5.08 -7.03
N ALA A 20 14.06 -5.07 -5.94
CA ALA A 20 12.88 -5.91 -5.82
C ALA A 20 11.83 -5.50 -6.88
N ASP A 21 11.16 -6.48 -7.47
CA ASP A 21 10.08 -6.25 -8.43
C ASP A 21 8.86 -5.63 -7.74
N PRO A 22 8.06 -4.82 -8.45
CA PRO A 22 6.78 -4.33 -7.95
C PRO A 22 5.86 -5.48 -7.52
N VAL A 23 5.15 -5.27 -6.41
CA VAL A 23 4.19 -6.23 -5.86
C VAL A 23 2.78 -5.71 -6.08
N LYS A 24 1.93 -6.49 -6.75
CA LYS A 24 0.53 -6.17 -6.96
C LYS A 24 -0.33 -6.76 -5.87
N LEU A 25 -1.11 -5.90 -5.23
CA LEU A 25 -2.07 -6.24 -4.19
C LEU A 25 -3.47 -5.79 -4.62
N GLN A 26 -4.48 -6.37 -4.00
CA GLN A 26 -5.87 -6.03 -4.24
C GLN A 26 -6.66 -6.02 -2.94
N ALA A 27 -7.78 -5.31 -2.92
CA ALA A 27 -8.76 -5.35 -1.85
C ALA A 27 -10.16 -5.26 -2.42
N THR A 28 -11.07 -6.05 -1.88
CA THR A 28 -12.50 -5.88 -2.09
C THR A 28 -13.04 -5.03 -0.96
N LEU A 29 -13.65 -3.89 -1.31
CA LEU A 29 -14.16 -2.93 -0.34
C LEU A 29 -15.65 -3.15 -0.12
N ALA A 30 -16.07 -3.16 1.13
CA ALA A 30 -17.46 -3.29 1.51
C ALA A 30 -17.75 -2.48 2.78
N GLY A 31 -18.99 -2.06 2.93
CA GLY A 31 -19.50 -1.52 4.17
C GLY A 31 -19.87 -2.63 5.16
N SER A 32 -20.26 -2.21 6.34
CA SER A 32 -20.77 -3.07 7.42
C SER A 32 -22.09 -2.50 7.93
N ALA A 33 -22.72 -3.18 8.87
CA ALA A 33 -23.93 -2.68 9.53
C ALA A 33 -23.71 -1.35 10.26
N GLU A 34 -22.46 -1.02 10.62
CA GLU A 34 -22.07 0.20 11.32
C GLU A 34 -21.48 1.28 10.41
N SER A 35 -21.43 1.00 9.11
CA SER A 35 -20.95 1.93 8.08
C SER A 35 -21.93 1.93 6.89
N ASP A 36 -21.46 2.15 5.68
CA ASP A 36 -22.32 2.13 4.49
C ASP A 36 -22.59 0.68 4.05
N ALA A 37 -23.69 0.10 4.54
CA ALA A 37 -24.03 -1.29 4.29
C ALA A 37 -24.21 -1.63 2.80
N ASP A 38 -24.60 -0.65 1.99
CA ASP A 38 -24.84 -0.82 0.54
C ASP A 38 -23.58 -0.50 -0.28
N GLY A 39 -22.54 0.06 0.34
CA GLY A 39 -21.33 0.47 -0.30
C GLY A 39 -20.47 -0.70 -0.73
N THR A 40 -19.92 -0.61 -1.94
CA THR A 40 -18.98 -1.60 -2.50
C THR A 40 -17.84 -0.90 -3.21
N GLY A 41 -16.75 -1.61 -3.39
CA GLY A 41 -15.62 -1.09 -4.16
C GLY A 41 -14.51 -2.10 -4.34
N SER A 42 -13.50 -1.66 -5.08
CA SER A 42 -12.27 -2.42 -5.28
C SER A 42 -11.07 -1.49 -5.26
N ALA A 43 -9.96 -2.02 -4.80
CA ALA A 43 -8.67 -1.37 -4.86
C ALA A 43 -7.66 -2.30 -5.52
N THR A 44 -6.87 -1.75 -6.42
CA THR A 44 -5.64 -2.38 -6.91
C THR A 44 -4.50 -1.50 -6.45
N VAL A 45 -3.52 -2.08 -5.77
CA VAL A 45 -2.37 -1.38 -5.20
C VAL A 45 -1.10 -2.06 -5.70
N THR A 46 -0.23 -1.28 -6.33
CA THR A 46 1.09 -1.75 -6.77
C THR A 46 2.16 -1.09 -5.92
N ILE A 47 2.89 -1.90 -5.18
CA ILE A 47 3.99 -1.46 -4.33
C ILE A 47 5.29 -1.61 -5.12
N ASP A 48 6.02 -0.52 -5.31
CA ASP A 48 7.32 -0.52 -5.99
C ASP A 48 8.44 -0.19 -4.99
N PRO A 49 9.14 -1.20 -4.46
CA PRO A 49 10.23 -0.98 -3.52
C PRO A 49 11.42 -0.22 -4.12
N ALA A 50 11.66 -0.37 -5.41
CA ALA A 50 12.77 0.32 -6.08
C ALA A 50 12.54 1.83 -6.19
N LYS A 51 11.29 2.25 -6.32
CA LYS A 51 10.88 3.66 -6.43
C LYS A 51 10.39 4.26 -5.11
N SER A 52 10.28 3.47 -4.05
CA SER A 52 9.62 3.88 -2.79
C SER A 52 8.24 4.49 -3.04
N GLU A 53 7.42 3.78 -3.83
CA GLU A 53 6.18 4.31 -4.37
C GLU A 53 5.04 3.29 -4.24
N VAL A 54 3.86 3.82 -3.97
CA VAL A 54 2.59 3.08 -3.94
C VAL A 54 1.68 3.67 -4.99
N CYS A 55 1.38 2.91 -6.04
CA CYS A 55 0.41 3.28 -7.07
C CYS A 55 -0.90 2.54 -6.83
N TYR A 56 -2.02 3.17 -7.17
CA TYR A 56 -3.33 2.61 -6.86
C TYR A 56 -4.38 2.99 -7.89
N THR A 57 -5.41 2.15 -7.97
CA THR A 57 -6.68 2.43 -8.63
C THR A 57 -7.81 2.06 -7.67
N LEU A 58 -8.69 3.01 -7.39
CA LEU A 58 -9.87 2.83 -6.56
C LEU A 58 -11.13 2.95 -7.42
N LYS A 59 -12.08 2.05 -7.20
CA LYS A 59 -13.41 2.11 -7.78
C LYS A 59 -14.42 1.87 -6.66
N VAL A 60 -15.40 2.75 -6.53
CA VAL A 60 -16.44 2.68 -5.49
C VAL A 60 -17.81 2.85 -6.09
N SER A 61 -18.81 2.27 -5.45
CA SER A 61 -20.22 2.34 -5.85
C SER A 61 -21.12 2.25 -4.62
N GLY A 62 -22.30 2.86 -4.70
CA GLY A 62 -23.29 2.78 -3.65
C GLY A 62 -22.96 3.57 -2.38
N ILE A 63 -22.06 4.54 -2.46
CA ILE A 63 -21.71 5.45 -1.35
C ILE A 63 -21.92 6.90 -1.77
N GLU A 64 -22.17 7.77 -0.79
CA GLU A 64 -22.10 9.21 -0.99
C GLU A 64 -20.68 9.61 -1.43
N PRO A 65 -20.49 10.76 -2.10
CA PRO A 65 -19.18 11.17 -2.60
C PRO A 65 -18.06 11.04 -1.58
N ALA A 66 -17.01 10.31 -1.94
CA ALA A 66 -15.87 10.10 -1.08
C ALA A 66 -15.12 11.41 -0.82
N THR A 67 -14.68 11.61 0.41
CA THR A 67 -13.93 12.79 0.84
C THR A 67 -12.46 12.49 1.11
N MET A 68 -12.13 11.26 1.50
CA MET A 68 -10.77 10.80 1.77
C MET A 68 -10.63 9.30 1.51
N ALA A 69 -9.42 8.88 1.24
CA ALA A 69 -9.06 7.46 1.17
C ALA A 69 -7.64 7.26 1.69
N HIS A 70 -7.40 6.11 2.33
CA HIS A 70 -6.09 5.79 2.93
C HIS A 70 -5.84 4.29 2.93
N ILE A 71 -4.54 3.93 3.01
CA ILE A 71 -4.13 2.62 3.52
C ILE A 71 -3.83 2.78 5.01
N HIS A 72 -4.40 1.91 5.82
CA HIS A 72 -4.20 1.85 7.27
C HIS A 72 -3.51 0.55 7.67
N LYS A 73 -2.83 0.57 8.80
CA LYS A 73 -2.33 -0.65 9.45
C LYS A 73 -3.37 -1.16 10.43
N GLY A 74 -3.82 -2.39 10.25
CA GLY A 74 -4.76 -3.06 11.16
C GLY A 74 -5.24 -4.37 10.55
N ALA A 75 -5.43 -5.36 11.40
CA ALA A 75 -6.07 -6.62 11.01
C ALA A 75 -7.56 -6.40 10.69
N ALA A 76 -8.21 -7.40 10.09
CA ALA A 76 -9.64 -7.34 9.80
C ALA A 76 -10.45 -6.99 11.05
N GLY A 77 -11.34 -6.00 10.94
CA GLY A 77 -12.17 -5.51 12.05
C GLY A 77 -11.46 -4.58 13.05
N VAL A 78 -10.17 -4.35 12.89
CA VAL A 78 -9.38 -3.47 13.77
C VAL A 78 -9.14 -2.14 13.08
N SER A 79 -9.41 -1.02 13.78
CA SER A 79 -9.07 0.31 13.31
C SER A 79 -7.63 0.65 13.71
N GLY A 80 -6.86 1.15 12.77
CA GLY A 80 -5.46 1.48 12.99
C GLY A 80 -5.04 2.78 12.31
N PRO A 81 -3.77 3.19 12.47
CA PRO A 81 -3.27 4.45 11.93
C PRO A 81 -3.16 4.42 10.39
N VAL A 82 -3.26 5.60 9.80
CA VAL A 82 -2.96 5.84 8.39
C VAL A 82 -1.47 5.61 8.13
N VAL A 83 -1.14 4.84 7.11
CA VAL A 83 0.26 4.64 6.67
C VAL A 83 0.53 5.20 5.27
N VAL A 84 -0.48 5.26 4.39
CA VAL A 84 -0.36 5.87 3.07
C VAL A 84 -1.64 6.65 2.76
N PRO A 85 -1.56 7.96 2.49
CA PRO A 85 -2.71 8.72 1.98
C PRO A 85 -2.95 8.36 0.51
N LEU A 86 -4.22 8.31 0.11
CA LEU A 86 -4.63 8.10 -1.28
C LEU A 86 -5.56 9.27 -1.69
N ASP A 87 -5.73 9.47 -2.99
CA ASP A 87 -6.71 10.42 -3.47
C ASP A 87 -8.13 9.83 -3.31
N ALA A 88 -9.08 10.66 -2.93
CA ALA A 88 -10.45 10.23 -2.74
C ALA A 88 -11.14 9.91 -4.09
N PRO A 89 -11.84 8.77 -4.20
CA PRO A 89 -12.63 8.45 -5.39
C PRO A 89 -13.97 9.21 -5.41
N THR A 90 -13.92 10.55 -5.36
CA THR A 90 -15.08 11.43 -5.21
C THR A 90 -16.09 11.26 -6.36
N SER A 91 -15.61 11.03 -7.58
CA SER A 91 -16.44 10.77 -8.76
C SER A 91 -16.76 9.29 -9.00
N GLY A 92 -16.40 8.41 -8.04
CA GLY A 92 -16.51 6.96 -8.14
C GLY A 92 -15.21 6.25 -8.45
N THR A 93 -14.19 6.94 -8.93
CA THR A 93 -12.87 6.40 -9.24
C THR A 93 -11.77 7.36 -8.81
N ALA A 94 -10.61 6.81 -8.47
CA ALA A 94 -9.37 7.55 -8.28
C ALA A 94 -8.20 6.67 -8.68
N GLN A 95 -7.14 7.28 -9.19
CA GLN A 95 -5.88 6.60 -9.48
C GLN A 95 -4.72 7.56 -9.29
N GLY A 96 -3.58 7.04 -8.90
CA GLY A 96 -2.39 7.84 -8.71
C GLY A 96 -1.27 7.03 -8.06
N CYS A 97 -0.21 7.74 -7.73
CA CYS A 97 0.93 7.19 -7.02
C CYS A 97 1.31 8.12 -5.87
N LYS A 98 1.72 7.56 -4.75
CA LYS A 98 2.18 8.29 -3.57
C LYS A 98 3.55 7.75 -3.14
N PRO A 99 4.46 8.62 -2.73
CA PRO A 99 5.69 8.17 -2.08
C PRO A 99 5.37 7.54 -0.73
N ALA A 100 6.13 6.52 -0.35
CA ALA A 100 6.04 5.91 0.97
C ALA A 100 7.43 5.53 1.46
N ALA A 101 7.64 5.61 2.77
CA ALA A 101 8.91 5.24 3.38
C ALA A 101 9.23 3.76 3.13
N ALA A 102 10.51 3.43 2.98
CA ALA A 102 10.95 2.08 2.69
C ALA A 102 10.45 1.06 3.73
N GLU A 103 10.38 1.45 5.00
CA GLU A 103 9.89 0.61 6.09
C GLU A 103 8.39 0.30 5.95
N VAL A 104 7.59 1.28 5.53
CA VAL A 104 6.16 1.10 5.28
C VAL A 104 5.95 0.14 4.11
N ILE A 105 6.68 0.34 3.02
CA ILE A 105 6.64 -0.51 1.83
C ILE A 105 7.00 -1.95 2.19
N ALA A 106 8.11 -2.16 2.89
CA ALA A 106 8.56 -3.49 3.29
C ALA A 106 7.54 -4.18 4.19
N ALA A 107 6.93 -3.45 5.13
CA ALA A 107 5.92 -4.00 6.04
C ALA A 107 4.63 -4.41 5.32
N ILE A 108 4.14 -3.62 4.37
CA ILE A 108 2.95 -3.95 3.57
C ILE A 108 3.22 -5.20 2.72
N VAL A 109 4.37 -5.26 2.05
CA VAL A 109 4.75 -6.40 1.19
C VAL A 109 4.89 -7.68 2.00
N ALA A 110 5.46 -7.59 3.22
CA ALA A 110 5.65 -8.75 4.09
C ALA A 110 4.33 -9.33 4.62
N SER A 111 3.35 -8.48 4.96
CA SER A 111 2.09 -8.87 5.59
C SER A 111 0.91 -8.04 5.08
N PRO A 112 0.52 -8.18 3.81
CA PRO A 112 -0.56 -7.36 3.24
C PRO A 112 -1.87 -7.44 4.02
N ALA A 113 -2.19 -8.62 4.57
CA ALA A 113 -3.42 -8.85 5.33
C ALA A 113 -3.52 -8.05 6.64
N ASP A 114 -2.41 -7.46 7.11
CA ASP A 114 -2.38 -6.56 8.25
C ASP A 114 -2.63 -5.09 7.88
N TYR A 115 -2.98 -4.85 6.63
CA TYR A 115 -3.27 -3.50 6.08
C TYR A 115 -4.60 -3.51 5.35
N TYR A 116 -5.29 -2.38 5.36
CA TYR A 116 -6.55 -2.23 4.68
C TYR A 116 -6.67 -0.88 3.96
N VAL A 117 -7.43 -0.87 2.88
CA VAL A 117 -7.87 0.35 2.22
C VAL A 117 -9.18 0.78 2.87
N ASN A 118 -9.30 2.07 3.20
CA ASN A 118 -10.49 2.67 3.78
C ASN A 118 -10.89 3.90 2.98
N VAL A 119 -12.16 3.99 2.60
CA VAL A 119 -12.74 5.14 1.90
C VAL A 119 -13.75 5.81 2.81
N HIS A 120 -13.60 7.10 3.00
CA HIS A 120 -14.41 7.93 3.89
C HIS A 120 -15.34 8.86 3.11
N ASN A 121 -16.46 9.22 3.70
CA ASN A 121 -17.32 10.30 3.21
C ASN A 121 -17.89 11.12 4.38
N ALA A 122 -18.71 12.12 4.07
CA ALA A 122 -19.28 13.00 5.09
C ALA A 122 -20.20 12.26 6.06
N THR A 123 -20.97 11.27 5.56
CA THR A 123 -21.88 10.46 6.39
C THR A 123 -21.12 9.48 7.28
N PHE A 124 -20.02 8.91 6.76
CA PHE A 124 -19.18 7.96 7.49
C PHE A 124 -17.74 8.46 7.57
N PRO A 125 -17.45 9.44 8.43
CA PRO A 125 -16.12 10.05 8.51
C PRO A 125 -15.03 9.10 9.03
N LYS A 126 -15.41 7.99 9.66
CA LYS A 126 -14.48 6.94 10.10
C LYS A 126 -14.28 5.83 9.07
N GLY A 127 -14.99 5.88 7.96
CA GLY A 127 -14.94 4.94 6.85
C GLY A 127 -16.32 4.47 6.44
N ALA A 128 -16.62 4.64 5.15
CA ALA A 128 -17.86 4.13 4.54
C ALA A 128 -17.68 2.67 4.13
N ILE A 129 -16.58 2.36 3.47
CA ILE A 129 -16.21 1.01 3.02
C ILE A 129 -14.73 0.76 3.26
N ARG A 130 -14.38 -0.50 3.51
CA ARG A 130 -12.99 -0.93 3.70
C ARG A 130 -12.75 -2.36 3.25
N GLY A 131 -11.50 -2.74 3.05
CA GLY A 131 -11.11 -4.10 2.73
C GLY A 131 -9.62 -4.34 2.96
N GLN A 132 -9.29 -5.57 3.42
CA GLN A 132 -7.92 -6.00 3.64
C GLN A 132 -7.19 -6.19 2.31
N LEU A 133 -5.90 -5.82 2.29
CA LEU A 133 -5.04 -6.10 1.16
C LEU A 133 -4.70 -7.60 1.09
N SER A 134 -4.59 -8.11 -0.13
CA SER A 134 -4.15 -9.47 -0.43
C SER A 134 -3.38 -9.52 -1.75
N ARG A 135 -2.66 -10.62 -1.97
CA ARG A 135 -1.99 -10.93 -3.24
C ARG A 135 -2.95 -11.49 -4.27
#